data_4a21cd66a7238a94737833cd97fedbe8
#
_entry.id   4a21cd66a7238a94737833cd97fedbe8
#
_cell.length_a   1.000
_cell.length_b   1.000
_cell.length_c   1.000
_cell.angle_alpha   90.00
_cell.angle_beta   90.00
_cell.angle_gamma   90.00
#
_symmetry.space_group_name_H-M   'P 1'
#
loop_
_entity.id
_entity.type
_entity.pdbx_description
1 polymer ?
#
loop_
_entity_poly.entity_id
_entity_poly.type
_entity_poly.pdbx_seq_one_letter_code
_entity_poly.pdbx_strand_id
1 'polypeptide(L)' 'MDNQIPKYVTQSRAAYLLGLSVAEIGRISRETGIGHVERAGHIEERFFTYEELQRICVLATQENVVTH' A
#
# COMPACT_ATOMS: atom_id res chain seq x y z
N MET A 1 21.48 13.83 -10.77
CA MET A 1 21.22 13.44 -10.38
C MET A 1 20.24 13.09 -10.18
N ASP A 2 19.98 12.67 -10.14
CA ASP A 2 19.03 12.43 -9.99
C ASP A 2 18.59 11.77 -9.07
N ASN A 3 18.49 11.92 -8.23
CA ASN A 3 18.08 11.48 -7.27
C ASN A 3 16.79 11.22 -7.36
N GLN A 4 16.33 10.48 -7.90
CA GLN A 4 15.12 10.26 -8.04
C GLN A 4 14.56 9.54 -6.96
N ILE A 5 13.71 10.02 -6.16
CA ILE A 5 12.92 9.34 -5.18
C ILE A 5 11.74 8.76 -5.92
N PRO A 6 11.52 7.48 -5.90
CA PRO A 6 10.40 6.91 -6.62
C PRO A 6 9.10 7.49 -6.09
N LYS A 7 8.20 7.80 -6.98
CA LYS A 7 6.93 8.33 -6.58
C LYS A 7 5.99 7.26 -6.10
N TYR A 8 6.22 6.02 -6.50
CA TYR A 8 5.35 4.91 -6.15
C TYR A 8 6.18 3.77 -5.60
N VAL A 9 5.58 2.98 -4.74
CA VAL A 9 6.20 1.75 -4.27
C VAL A 9 5.26 0.60 -4.55
N THR A 10 5.81 -0.60 -4.69
CA THR A 10 4.99 -1.79 -4.95
C THR A 10 4.27 -2.21 -3.68
N GLN A 11 3.32 -3.11 -3.84
CA GLN A 11 2.58 -3.62 -2.70
C GLN A 11 3.49 -4.30 -1.69
N SER A 12 4.44 -5.08 -2.15
CA SER A 12 5.35 -5.76 -1.23
C SER A 12 6.26 -4.77 -0.52
N ARG A 13 6.70 -3.73 -1.21
CA ARG A 13 7.52 -2.72 -0.56
C ARG A 13 6.69 -1.94 0.46
N ALA A 14 5.45 -1.65 0.13
CA ALA A 14 4.54 -0.96 1.05
C ALA A 14 4.36 -1.78 2.32
N ALA A 15 4.17 -3.08 2.17
CA ALA A 15 4.00 -3.96 3.31
C ALA A 15 5.23 -3.91 4.21
N TYR A 16 6.40 -3.97 3.58
CA TYR A 16 7.64 -3.92 4.33
C TYR A 16 7.77 -2.59 5.10
N LEU A 17 7.50 -1.49 4.42
CA LEU A 17 7.66 -0.18 5.03
C LEU A 17 6.68 0.05 6.18
N LEU A 18 5.50 -0.50 6.09
CA LEU A 18 4.48 -0.28 7.10
C LEU A 18 4.43 -1.39 8.15
N GLY A 19 5.22 -2.44 7.97
CA GLY A 19 5.20 -3.54 8.91
C GLY A 19 3.93 -4.35 8.87
N LEU A 20 3.29 -4.41 7.68
CA LEU A 20 2.07 -5.17 7.51
C LEU A 20 2.32 -6.30 6.53
N SER A 21 1.41 -7.26 6.45
CA SER A 21 1.55 -8.33 5.47
C SER A 21 1.11 -7.81 4.11
N VAL A 22 1.58 -8.45 3.06
CA VAL A 22 1.19 -8.09 1.71
C VAL A 22 -0.33 -8.28 1.54
N ALA A 23 -0.86 -9.33 2.14
CA ALA A 23 -2.30 -9.59 2.07
C ALA A 23 -3.11 -8.48 2.74
N GLU A 24 -2.61 -7.97 3.85
CA GLU A 24 -3.29 -6.89 4.56
C GLU A 24 -3.32 -5.62 3.71
N ILE A 25 -2.20 -5.28 3.10
CA ILE A 25 -2.14 -4.12 2.22
C ILE A 25 -3.14 -4.29 1.07
N GLY A 26 -3.17 -5.48 0.48
CA GLY A 26 -4.09 -5.73 -0.62
C GLY A 26 -5.54 -5.61 -0.20
N ARG A 27 -5.87 -6.10 1.00
CA ARG A 27 -7.22 -6.02 1.52
C ARG A 27 -7.64 -4.56 1.72
N ILE A 28 -6.78 -3.77 2.37
CA ILE A 28 -7.09 -2.37 2.62
C ILE A 28 -7.26 -1.63 1.31
N SER A 29 -6.38 -1.90 0.35
CA SER A 29 -6.45 -1.24 -0.94
C SER A 29 -7.77 -1.55 -1.64
N ARG A 30 -8.18 -2.81 -1.62
CA ARG A 30 -9.44 -3.19 -2.29
C ARG A 30 -10.65 -2.58 -1.61
N GLU A 31 -10.63 -2.52 -0.30
CA GLU A 31 -11.76 -2.02 0.45
C GLU A 31 -11.91 -0.51 0.39
N THR A 32 -10.80 0.20 0.27
CA THR A 32 -10.84 1.65 0.32
C THR A 32 -10.64 2.31 -1.03
N GLY A 33 -10.13 1.57 -2.00
CA GLY A 33 -9.80 2.15 -3.28
C GLY A 33 -8.47 2.88 -3.31
N ILE A 34 -7.71 2.82 -2.22
CA ILE A 34 -6.41 3.47 -2.19
C ILE A 34 -5.42 2.61 -2.98
N GLY A 35 -4.62 3.26 -3.81
CA GLY A 35 -3.62 2.55 -4.60
C GLY A 35 -3.94 2.57 -6.08
N HIS A 36 -3.01 2.09 -6.86
CA HIS A 36 -3.13 2.13 -8.31
C HIS A 36 -2.72 0.77 -8.84
N VAL A 37 -3.54 0.21 -9.71
CA VAL A 37 -3.28 -1.12 -10.26
C VAL A 37 -2.83 -1.00 -11.70
N GLU A 38 -1.74 -1.67 -12.03
CA GLU A 38 -1.26 -1.74 -13.38
C GLU A 38 -1.31 -3.17 -13.85
N ARG A 39 -1.67 -3.37 -15.08
CA ARG A 39 -1.74 -4.71 -15.64
C ARG A 39 -0.90 -4.81 -16.87
N ALA A 40 -0.21 -5.94 -17.00
CA ALA A 40 0.55 -6.22 -18.18
C ALA A 40 0.37 -7.71 -18.44
N GLY A 41 -0.43 -8.05 -19.42
CA GLY A 41 -0.77 -9.44 -19.71
C GLY A 41 -1.52 -10.07 -18.56
N HIS A 42 -0.96 -11.12 -17.99
CA HIS A 42 -1.58 -11.77 -16.85
C HIS A 42 -1.13 -11.18 -15.54
N ILE A 43 -0.16 -10.29 -15.55
CA ILE A 43 0.42 -9.79 -14.33
C ILE A 43 -0.27 -8.53 -13.90
N GLU A 44 -0.61 -8.47 -12.63
CA GLU A 44 -1.27 -7.33 -12.07
C GLU A 44 -0.42 -6.89 -10.91
N GLU A 45 -0.09 -5.62 -10.86
CA GLU A 45 0.75 -5.10 -9.79
C GLU A 45 0.08 -3.87 -9.20
N ARG A 46 0.14 -3.74 -7.89
CA ARG A 46 -0.48 -2.63 -7.20
C ARG A 46 0.61 -1.72 -6.66
N PHE A 47 0.43 -0.43 -6.84
CA PHE A 47 1.41 0.57 -6.43
C PHE A 47 0.77 1.61 -5.53
N PHE A 48 1.57 2.23 -4.69
CA PHE A 48 1.07 3.23 -3.76
C PHE A 48 2.02 4.42 -3.72
N THR A 49 1.48 5.61 -3.57
CA THR A 49 2.30 6.79 -3.32
C THR A 49 2.61 6.82 -1.83
N TYR A 50 3.57 7.63 -1.44
CA TYR A 50 3.90 7.73 -0.02
C TYR A 50 2.76 8.34 0.78
N GLU A 51 2.01 9.24 0.15
CA GLU A 51 0.84 9.80 0.79
C GLU A 51 -0.19 8.73 1.06
N GLU A 52 -0.37 7.82 0.11
CA GLU A 52 -1.29 6.71 0.27
C GLU A 52 -0.83 5.77 1.36
N LEU A 53 0.48 5.58 1.49
CA LEU A 53 0.99 4.74 2.55
C LEU A 53 0.64 5.31 3.93
N GLN A 54 0.68 6.62 4.06
CA GLN A 54 0.29 7.25 5.29
C GLN A 54 -1.17 6.96 5.62
N ARG A 55 -2.02 7.01 4.63
CA ARG A 55 -3.44 6.74 4.83
C ARG A 55 -3.66 5.30 5.23
N ILE A 56 -2.96 4.39 4.60
CA ILE A 56 -3.08 2.98 4.94
C ILE A 56 -2.61 2.75 6.37
N CYS A 57 -1.55 3.40 6.76
CA CYS A 57 -1.02 3.26 8.11
C CYS A 57 -2.04 3.69 9.14
N VAL A 58 -2.71 4.79 8.90
CA VAL A 58 -3.72 5.29 9.81
C VAL A 58 -4.88 4.30 9.90
N LEU A 59 -5.32 3.79 8.76
CA LEU A 59 -6.43 2.85 8.75
C LEU A 59 -6.08 1.55 9.48
N ALA A 60 -4.89 1.05 9.28
CA ALA A 60 -4.45 -0.16 9.95
C ALA A 60 -4.37 0.05 11.46
N THR A 61 -3.90 1.21 11.86
CA THR A 61 -3.80 1.55 13.27
C THR A 61 -5.18 1.64 13.90
N GLN A 62 -6.12 2.22 13.20
CA GLN A 62 -7.47 2.32 13.71
C GLN A 62 -8.11 0.96 13.88
N GLU A 63 -7.87 0.07 12.94
CA GLU A 63 -8.41 -1.27 13.06
C GLU A 63 -7.86 -1.98 14.27
N ASN A 64 -6.60 -1.77 14.54
CA ASN A 64 -6.00 -2.39 15.71
C ASN A 64 -6.53 -1.82 17.00
N VAL A 65 -6.84 -0.57 17.03
CA VAL A 65 -7.32 0.06 18.22
C VAL A 65 -8.70 -0.39 18.58
N VAL A 66 -9.46 -0.72 17.61
CA VAL A 66 -10.81 -1.05 17.85
C VAL A 66 -11.02 -2.34 18.54
N THR A 67 -10.04 -3.11 18.65
CA THR A 67 -10.32 -4.28 19.24
C THR A 67 -10.38 -4.19 20.63
N HIS A 68 -11.01 -4.11 21.23
CA HIS A 68 -11.06 -4.20 22.56
C HIS A 68 -12.17 -3.83 23.03
#